data_4dc58ab0ba904ec50ade090ec375a1a8
#
_entry.id   4dc58ab0ba904ec50ade090ec375a1a8
#
_cell.length_a   1.000
_cell.length_b   1.000
_cell.length_c   1.000
_cell.angle_alpha   90.00
_cell.angle_beta   90.00
_cell.angle_gamma   90.00
#
_symmetry.space_group_name_H-M   'P 1'
#
loop_
_entity.id
_entity.type
_entity.pdbx_description
1 polymer ?
#
loop_
_entity_poly.entity_id
_entity_poly.type
_entity_poly.pdbx_seq_one_letter_code
_entity_poly.pdbx_strand_id
1 'polypeptide(L)'
;MKEMDCVEVIVEKELYTKEGVHKGMQGWICDDRNIEDSWLINFPQYGEKSDIATISVLESDLILLPHGMDARVNERIKAQFEK
;
A
#
# COMPACT_ATOMS: atom_id res chain seq x y z
N MET A 1 4.62 12.02 -7.45
CA MET A 1 3.72 11.52 -6.40
C MET A 1 3.53 12.59 -5.34
N LYS A 2 2.38 12.63 -4.74
CA LYS A 2 2.03 13.63 -3.72
C LYS A 2 1.00 13.06 -2.76
N GLU A 3 0.74 13.76 -1.67
CA GLU A 3 -0.27 13.39 -0.68
C GLU A 3 -1.63 13.12 -1.35
N MET A 4 -2.32 12.10 -0.90
CA MET A 4 -3.61 11.60 -1.38
C MET A 4 -3.56 10.86 -2.72
N ASP A 5 -2.42 10.79 -3.39
CA ASP A 5 -2.29 9.95 -4.57
C ASP A 5 -2.48 8.48 -4.18
N CYS A 6 -3.18 7.74 -5.04
CA CYS A 6 -3.34 6.30 -4.88
C CYS A 6 -2.21 5.58 -5.59
N VAL A 7 -1.71 4.52 -4.97
CA VAL A 7 -0.52 3.79 -5.44
C VAL A 7 -0.70 2.29 -5.25
N GLU A 8 0.10 1.53 -6.00
CA GLU A 8 0.15 0.07 -5.87
C GLU A 8 1.60 -0.36 -5.66
N VAL A 9 1.81 -1.33 -4.77
CA VAL A 9 3.12 -1.93 -4.53
C VAL A 9 3.42 -2.92 -5.65
N ILE A 10 4.56 -2.76 -6.30
CA ILE A 10 4.92 -3.57 -7.48
C ILE A 10 5.98 -4.63 -7.20
N VAL A 11 6.39 -4.77 -5.94
CA VAL A 11 7.41 -5.76 -5.55
C VAL A 11 6.97 -6.52 -4.29
N GLU A 12 7.50 -7.73 -4.14
CA GLU A 12 7.32 -8.51 -2.93
C GLU A 12 8.62 -8.45 -2.14
N LYS A 13 8.61 -7.73 -1.01
CA LYS A 13 9.79 -7.54 -0.16
C LYS A 13 9.46 -7.86 1.28
N GLU A 14 10.36 -8.55 1.97
CA GLU A 14 10.20 -8.87 3.37
C GLU A 14 10.01 -7.61 4.23
N LEU A 15 10.65 -6.51 3.86
CA LEU A 15 10.49 -5.23 4.55
C LEU A 15 9.02 -4.79 4.63
N TYR A 16 8.22 -5.12 3.63
CA TYR A 16 6.80 -4.81 3.57
C TYR A 16 5.93 -5.98 4.02
N THR A 17 6.29 -7.21 3.66
CA THR A 17 5.46 -8.38 3.97
C THR A 17 5.41 -8.68 5.46
N LYS A 18 6.44 -8.33 6.20
CA LYS A 18 6.41 -8.44 7.67
C LYS A 18 5.34 -7.56 8.31
N GLU A 19 4.88 -6.53 7.59
CA GLU A 19 3.79 -5.65 8.02
C GLU A 19 2.45 -6.04 7.38
N GLY A 20 2.42 -7.14 6.65
CA GLY A 20 1.22 -7.61 5.97
C GLY A 20 0.99 -7.02 4.59
N VAL A 21 1.96 -6.28 4.04
CA VAL A 21 1.84 -5.63 2.74
C VAL A 21 2.53 -6.45 1.67
N HIS A 22 1.75 -6.93 0.71
CA HIS A 22 2.22 -7.79 -0.38
C HIS A 22 2.12 -7.09 -1.73
N LYS A 23 2.87 -7.59 -2.70
CA LYS A 23 2.82 -7.10 -4.08
C LYS A 23 1.38 -7.07 -4.58
N GLY A 24 1.02 -5.98 -5.25
CA GLY A 24 -0.33 -5.78 -5.78
C GLY A 24 -1.27 -5.04 -4.83
N MET A 25 -0.90 -4.92 -3.56
CA MET A 25 -1.73 -4.17 -2.61
C MET A 25 -1.72 -2.69 -2.94
N GLN A 26 -2.85 -2.05 -2.69
CA GLN A 26 -3.09 -0.65 -3.05
C GLN A 26 -3.34 0.19 -1.81
N GLY A 27 -2.95 1.45 -1.88
CA GLY A 27 -3.13 2.38 -0.79
C GLY A 27 -3.04 3.82 -1.26
N TRP A 28 -2.94 4.74 -0.32
CA TRP A 28 -2.75 6.16 -0.66
C TRP A 28 -1.64 6.76 0.18
N ILE A 29 -1.02 7.80 -0.40
CA ILE A 29 0.03 8.57 0.26
C ILE A 29 -0.65 9.45 1.32
N CYS A 30 -0.30 9.25 2.58
CA CYS A 30 -0.93 9.97 3.70
C CYS A 30 -0.07 11.10 4.29
N ASP A 31 1.09 11.38 3.71
CA ASP A 31 1.97 12.47 4.14
C ASP A 31 2.62 13.07 2.89
N ASP A 32 2.70 14.40 2.81
CA ASP A 32 3.26 15.09 1.65
C ASP A 32 4.80 15.11 1.64
N ARG A 33 5.43 14.53 2.64
CA ARG A 33 6.89 14.48 2.73
C ARG A 33 7.41 13.20 2.07
N ASN A 34 8.36 13.39 1.15
CA ASN A 34 9.16 12.28 0.63
C ASN A 34 10.46 12.25 1.43
N ILE A 35 10.64 11.22 2.24
CA ILE A 35 11.82 11.08 3.09
C ILE A 35 12.65 9.91 2.57
N GLU A 36 13.89 10.21 2.14
CA GLU A 36 14.82 9.19 1.62
C GLU A 36 14.20 8.35 0.50
N ASP A 37 13.52 9.02 -0.44
CA ASP A 37 12.82 8.39 -1.58
C ASP A 37 11.68 7.46 -1.16
N SER A 38 11.14 7.64 0.04
CA SER A 38 10.02 6.85 0.56
C SER A 38 8.82 7.74 0.84
N TRP A 39 7.64 7.14 0.66
CA TRP A 39 6.36 7.76 1.00
C TRP A 39 5.67 6.96 2.10
N LEU A 40 4.99 7.64 3.00
CA LEU A 40 4.15 6.99 4.00
C LEU A 40 2.83 6.60 3.34
N ILE A 41 2.55 5.30 3.28
CA ILE A 41 1.39 4.75 2.59
C ILE A 41 0.46 4.08 3.60
N ASN A 42 -0.84 4.38 3.50
CA ASN A 42 -1.88 3.68 4.23
C ASN A 42 -2.49 2.62 3.32
N PHE A 43 -2.53 1.37 3.80
CA PHE A 43 -3.11 0.23 3.09
C PHE A 43 -4.40 -0.18 3.78
N PRO A 44 -5.58 0.26 3.29
CA PRO A 44 -6.85 -0.02 3.94
C PRO A 44 -7.39 -1.40 3.61
N GLN A 45 -8.36 -1.84 4.41
CA GLN A 45 -9.20 -2.99 4.09
C GLN A 45 -10.59 -2.50 3.72
N TYR A 46 -11.32 -3.32 2.98
CA TYR A 46 -12.69 -3.00 2.58
C TYR A 46 -13.64 -3.09 3.80
N GLY A 47 -14.59 -2.16 3.87
CA GLY A 47 -15.58 -2.14 4.93
C GLY A 47 -15.07 -1.48 6.20
N GLU A 48 -15.53 -1.97 7.35
CA GLU A 48 -15.22 -1.40 8.67
C GLU A 48 -14.00 -2.02 9.34
N LYS A 49 -13.23 -2.79 8.59
CA LYS A 49 -12.04 -3.43 9.12
C LYS A 49 -10.92 -2.41 9.35
N SER A 50 -10.05 -2.70 10.31
CA SER A 50 -8.84 -1.89 10.52
C SER A 50 -7.94 -1.93 9.29
N ASP A 51 -7.13 -0.90 9.12
CA ASP A 51 -6.15 -0.87 8.02
C ASP A 51 -5.17 -2.04 8.17
N ILE A 52 -4.65 -2.50 7.03
CA ILE A 52 -3.60 -3.53 7.03
C ILE A 52 -2.35 -2.97 7.68
N ALA A 53 -1.92 -1.80 7.22
CA ALA A 53 -0.71 -1.15 7.73
C ALA A 53 -0.63 0.29 7.24
N THR A 54 0.17 1.09 7.93
CA THR A 54 0.61 2.40 7.46
C THR A 54 2.13 2.39 7.59
N ILE A 55 2.81 2.28 6.47
CA ILE A 55 4.27 2.10 6.43
C ILE A 55 4.92 2.94 5.34
N SER A 56 6.23 3.16 5.48
CA SER A 56 7.03 3.82 4.45
C SER A 56 7.38 2.82 3.35
N VAL A 57 7.18 3.22 2.10
CA VAL A 57 7.46 2.40 0.93
C VAL A 57 8.29 3.24 -0.04
N LEU A 58 9.36 2.65 -0.59
CA LEU A 58 10.20 3.33 -1.57
C LEU A 58 9.38 3.70 -2.81
N GLU A 59 9.59 4.89 -3.33
CA GLU A 59 8.89 5.36 -4.53
C GLU A 59 9.12 4.41 -5.71
N SER A 60 10.32 3.86 -5.84
CA SER A 60 10.65 2.91 -6.91
C SER A 60 9.89 1.60 -6.81
N ASP A 61 9.28 1.31 -5.65
CA ASP A 61 8.49 0.10 -5.42
C ASP A 61 6.99 0.36 -5.60
N LEU A 62 6.62 1.54 -6.08
CA LEU A 62 5.22 1.99 -6.24
C LEU A 62 4.95 2.42 -7.68
N ILE A 63 3.68 2.28 -8.09
CA ILE A 63 3.17 2.94 -9.30
C ILE A 63 1.92 3.73 -8.94
N LEU A 64 1.69 4.83 -9.68
CA LEU A 64 0.50 5.63 -9.51
C LEU A 64 -0.73 4.91 -10.07
N LEU A 65 -1.84 5.06 -9.37
CA LEU A 65 -3.15 4.58 -9.82
C LEU A 65 -4.00 5.81 -10.14
N PRO A 66 -4.01 6.27 -11.40
CA PRO A 66 -4.65 7.55 -11.74
C PRO A 66 -6.17 7.56 -11.54
N HIS A 67 -6.79 6.41 -11.44
CA HIS A 67 -8.24 6.28 -11.25
C HIS A 67 -8.62 5.87 -9.82
N GLY A 68 -7.68 5.95 -8.91
CA GLY A 68 -7.91 5.60 -7.50
C GLY A 68 -7.60 4.15 -7.20
N MET A 69 -7.85 3.75 -5.96
CA MET A 69 -7.54 2.41 -5.48
C MET A 69 -8.82 1.63 -5.15
N ASP A 70 -8.66 0.30 -5.04
CA ASP A 70 -9.75 -0.60 -4.63
C ASP A 70 -9.27 -1.46 -3.45
N ALA A 71 -9.81 -1.21 -2.26
CA ALA A 71 -9.43 -1.94 -1.06
C ALA A 71 -9.79 -3.44 -1.12
N ARG A 72 -10.72 -3.83 -1.99
CA ARG A 72 -11.07 -5.25 -2.17
C ARG A 72 -9.90 -6.05 -2.74
N VAL A 73 -9.03 -5.40 -3.50
CA VAL A 73 -7.80 -6.03 -4.00
C VAL A 73 -6.94 -6.44 -2.83
N ASN A 74 -6.80 -5.56 -1.82
CA ASN A 74 -6.01 -5.84 -0.63
C ASN A 74 -6.55 -7.05 0.12
N GLU A 75 -7.87 -7.16 0.27
CA GLU A 75 -8.48 -8.30 0.95
C GLU A 75 -8.24 -9.62 0.20
N ARG A 76 -8.35 -9.59 -1.12
CA ARG A 76 -8.10 -10.80 -1.93
C ARG A 76 -6.65 -11.27 -1.80
N ILE A 77 -5.72 -10.34 -1.82
CA ILE A 77 -4.30 -10.68 -1.67
C ILE A 77 -4.03 -11.19 -0.26
N LYS A 78 -4.52 -10.49 0.75
CA LYS A 78 -4.35 -10.90 2.15
C LYS A 78 -4.86 -12.32 2.36
N ALA A 79 -6.01 -12.66 1.81
CA ALA A 79 -6.60 -13.99 1.95
C ALA A 79 -5.72 -15.10 1.40
N GLN A 80 -4.88 -14.82 0.41
CA GLN A 80 -3.96 -15.80 -0.17
C GLN A 80 -2.85 -16.19 0.81
N PHE A 81 -2.54 -15.32 1.76
CA PHE A 81 -1.47 -15.54 2.74
C PHE A 81 -2.00 -15.95 4.13
N GLU A 82 -3.30 -15.88 4.33
CA GLU A 82 -3.96 -16.31 5.57
C GLU A 82 -4.54 -17.71 5.38
N LYS A 83 -3.76 -18.71 5.72
CA LYS A 83 -4.23 -20.10 5.64
C LYS A 83 -4.00 -20.82 6.95
#